data_1fbe3e73bd678d00ff6b3ded95ecd8db
#
_entry.id   1fbe3e73bd678d00ff6b3ded95ecd8db
#
_cell.length_a   1.000
_cell.length_b   1.000
_cell.length_c   1.000
_cell.angle_alpha   90.00
_cell.angle_beta   90.00
_cell.angle_gamma   90.00
#
_symmetry.space_group_name_H-M   'P 1'
#
loop_
_entity.id
_entity.type
_entity.pdbx_description
1 polymer ?
#
loop_
_entity_poly.entity_id
_entity_poly.type
_entity_poly.pdbx_seq_one_letter_code
_entity_poly.pdbx_strand_id
1 'polypeptide(L)' 'MERVLTDFVKTLRNANVKVSPAETLDAMAVIEKVGYDNKELLKNTLSLALPKTSYEKEKFEVCFDLFF' A
#
# COMPACT_ATOMS: atom_id res chain seq x y z
N MET A 1 5.72 12.84 -0.21
CA MET A 1 5.73 11.44 0.24
C MET A 1 4.43 11.06 0.94
N GLU A 2 4.10 11.74 2.02
CA GLU A 2 2.87 11.47 2.76
C GLU A 2 1.62 11.59 1.90
N ARG A 3 1.59 12.53 0.99
CA ARG A 3 0.45 12.77 0.12
C ARG A 3 0.22 11.61 -0.83
N VAL A 4 1.28 11.07 -1.41
CA VAL A 4 1.19 9.93 -2.31
C VAL A 4 0.63 8.71 -1.57
N LEU A 5 1.14 8.45 -0.37
CA LEU A 5 0.65 7.35 0.44
C LEU A 5 -0.81 7.56 0.85
N THR A 6 -1.17 8.78 1.25
CA THR A 6 -2.54 9.09 1.64
C THR A 6 -3.50 8.82 0.48
N ASP A 7 -3.14 9.27 -0.72
CA ASP A 7 -3.96 9.05 -1.91
C ASP A 7 -4.05 7.56 -2.27
N PHE A 8 -2.94 6.85 -2.13
CA PHE A 8 -2.92 5.40 -2.37
C PHE A 8 -3.84 4.68 -1.39
N VAL A 9 -3.78 5.02 -0.10
CA VAL A 9 -4.65 4.43 0.92
C VAL A 9 -6.12 4.72 0.63
N LYS A 10 -6.44 5.94 0.21
CA LYS A 10 -7.82 6.28 -0.19
C LYS A 10 -8.29 5.42 -1.36
N THR A 11 -7.42 5.20 -2.33
CA THR A 11 -7.73 4.35 -3.47
C THR A 11 -7.99 2.92 -3.03
N LEU A 12 -7.19 2.40 -2.11
CA LEU A 12 -7.39 1.07 -1.55
C LEU A 12 -8.74 0.97 -0.83
N ARG A 13 -9.08 1.96 -0.03
CA ARG A 13 -10.38 1.99 0.67
C ARG A 13 -11.54 2.00 -0.30
N ASN A 14 -11.42 2.74 -1.39
CA ASN A 14 -12.44 2.78 -2.42
C ASN A 14 -12.58 1.44 -3.15
N ALA A 15 -11.53 0.63 -3.15
CA ALA A 15 -11.53 -0.71 -3.72
C ALA A 15 -11.92 -1.78 -2.69
N ASN A 16 -12.44 -1.38 -1.53
CA ASN A 16 -12.87 -2.25 -0.44
C ASN A 16 -11.73 -2.93 0.31
N VAL A 17 -10.53 -2.36 0.23
CA VAL A 17 -9.41 -2.81 1.06
C VAL A 17 -9.37 -1.93 2.30
N LYS A 18 -9.68 -2.51 3.45
CA LYS A 18 -9.71 -1.77 4.70
C LYS A 18 -8.30 -1.54 5.23
N VAL A 19 -7.94 -0.28 5.45
CA VAL A 19 -6.64 0.09 5.98
C VAL A 19 -6.87 0.92 7.24
N SER A 20 -6.38 0.43 8.37
CA SER A 20 -6.50 1.13 9.64
C SER A 20 -5.43 2.23 9.76
N PRO A 21 -5.60 3.19 10.68
CA PRO A 21 -4.55 4.19 10.93
C PRO A 21 -3.21 3.57 11.31
N ALA A 22 -3.21 2.50 12.10
CA ALA A 22 -1.99 1.81 12.46
C ALA A 22 -1.30 1.20 11.25
N GLU A 23 -2.07 0.60 10.34
CA GLU A 23 -1.53 0.04 9.11
C GLU A 23 -0.97 1.13 8.20
N THR A 24 -1.62 2.28 8.17
CA THR A 24 -1.11 3.44 7.41
C THR A 24 0.24 3.89 7.94
N LEU A 25 0.41 3.94 9.25
CA LEU A 25 1.70 4.29 9.87
C LEU A 25 2.77 3.25 9.54
N ASP A 26 2.41 1.97 9.56
CA ASP A 26 3.35 0.91 9.18
C ASP A 26 3.78 1.05 7.72
N ALA A 27 2.85 1.39 6.83
CA ALA A 27 3.15 1.60 5.42
C ALA A 27 4.09 2.79 5.23
N MET A 28 3.87 3.87 5.99
CA MET A 28 4.78 5.03 5.95
C MET A 28 6.19 4.64 6.36
N ALA A 29 6.34 3.85 7.42
CA ALA A 29 7.64 3.38 7.88
C ALA A 29 8.33 2.52 6.81
N VAL A 30 7.58 1.66 6.13
CA VAL A 30 8.10 0.84 5.04
C VAL A 30 8.63 1.72 3.91
N ILE A 31 7.84 2.71 3.50
CA ILE A 31 8.22 3.61 2.41
C ILE A 31 9.49 4.39 2.76
N GLU A 32 9.61 4.82 4.00
CA GLU A 32 10.81 5.53 4.45
C GLU A 32 12.06 4.67 4.38
N LYS A 33 11.93 3.37 4.67
CA LYS A 33 13.06 2.45 4.66
C LYS A 33 13.41 1.94 3.26
N VAL A 34 12.41 1.60 2.48
CA VAL A 34 12.57 0.98 1.18
C VAL A 34 12.72 2.03 0.08
N GLY A 35 11.98 3.13 0.20
CA GLY A 35 11.96 4.17 -0.83
C GLY A 35 11.19 3.76 -2.07
N TYR A 36 11.32 4.55 -3.13
CA TYR A 36 10.61 4.32 -4.39
C TYR A 36 11.50 3.77 -5.49
N ASP A 37 12.78 3.60 -5.23
CA ASP A 37 13.75 3.19 -6.25
C ASP A 37 13.53 1.77 -6.72
N ASN A 38 13.09 0.90 -5.83
CA ASN A 38 12.79 -0.49 -6.15
C ASN A 38 11.30 -0.75 -5.93
N LYS A 39 10.54 -0.58 -7.01
CA LYS A 39 9.08 -0.75 -6.95
C LYS A 39 8.66 -2.17 -6.58
N GLU A 40 9.38 -3.15 -7.08
CA GLU A 40 9.06 -4.54 -6.79
C GLU A 40 9.22 -4.86 -5.31
N LEU A 41 10.32 -4.42 -4.71
CA LEU A 41 10.54 -4.60 -3.28
C LEU A 41 9.49 -3.84 -2.47
N LEU A 42 9.18 -2.62 -2.87
CA LEU A 42 8.16 -1.81 -2.20
C LEU A 42 6.79 -2.50 -2.25
N LYS A 43 6.41 -2.99 -3.42
CA LYS A 43 5.15 -3.70 -3.61
C LYS A 43 5.06 -4.94 -2.73
N ASN A 44 6.12 -5.75 -2.73
CA ASN A 44 6.17 -6.97 -1.95
C ASN A 44 6.10 -6.68 -0.45
N THR A 45 6.82 -5.66 0.01
CA THR A 45 6.83 -5.30 1.42
C THR A 45 5.49 -4.74 1.87
N LEU A 46 4.90 -3.84 1.08
CA LEU A 46 3.57 -3.30 1.39
C LEU A 46 2.49 -4.38 1.33
N SER A 47 2.63 -5.37 0.47
CA SER A 47 1.66 -6.45 0.37
C SER A 47 1.62 -7.32 1.62
N LEU A 48 2.66 -7.28 2.44
CA LEU A 48 2.68 -7.97 3.73
C LEU A 48 2.00 -7.15 4.83
N ALA A 49 1.98 -5.83 4.66
CA ALA A 49 1.48 -4.92 5.70
C ALA A 49 0.01 -4.54 5.53
N LEU A 50 -0.47 -4.40 4.29
CA LEU A 50 -1.79 -3.81 4.03
C LEU A 50 -2.89 -4.82 3.73
N PRO A 51 -2.80 -5.68 2.71
CA PRO A 51 -3.88 -6.63 2.43
C PRO A 51 -3.85 -7.81 3.40
N LYS A 52 -5.02 -8.29 3.80
CA LYS A 52 -5.15 -9.38 4.77
C LYS A 52 -5.74 -10.65 4.16
N THR A 53 -6.46 -10.52 3.06
CA THR A 53 -7.11 -11.64 2.40
C THR A 53 -6.64 -11.73 0.96
N SER A 54 -6.90 -12.87 0.30
CA SER A 54 -6.58 -13.04 -1.11
C SER A 54 -7.29 -12.01 -1.97
N TYR A 55 -8.55 -11.71 -1.65
CA TYR A 55 -9.33 -10.69 -2.34
C TYR A 55 -8.66 -9.31 -2.22
N GLU A 56 -8.29 -8.93 -1.01
CA GLU A 56 -7.64 -7.65 -0.76
C GLU A 56 -6.28 -7.57 -1.44
N LYS A 57 -5.56 -8.69 -1.48
CA LYS A 57 -4.26 -8.75 -2.14
C LYS A 57 -4.37 -8.49 -3.63
N GLU A 58 -5.38 -9.05 -4.28
CA GLU A 58 -5.63 -8.78 -5.70
C GLU A 58 -5.94 -7.30 -5.93
N LYS A 59 -6.80 -6.72 -5.11
CA LYS A 59 -7.13 -5.30 -5.21
C LYS A 59 -5.92 -4.42 -4.94
N PHE A 60 -5.11 -4.79 -3.97
CA PHE A 60 -3.88 -4.07 -3.66
C PHE A 60 -2.94 -4.03 -4.87
N GLU A 61 -2.73 -5.17 -5.52
CA GLU A 61 -1.83 -5.25 -6.66
C GLU A 61 -2.29 -4.36 -7.81
N VAL A 62 -3.58 -4.38 -8.12
CA VAL A 62 -4.14 -3.52 -9.16
C VAL A 62 -3.95 -2.05 -8.80
N CYS A 63 -4.28 -1.66 -7.57
CA CYS A 63 -4.13 -0.27 -7.13
C CYS A 63 -2.68 0.18 -7.13
N PHE A 64 -1.78 -0.70 -6.70
CA PHE A 64 -0.35 -0.38 -6.69
C PHE A 64 0.16 -0.12 -8.11
N ASP A 65 -0.18 -0.97 -9.04
CA ASP A 65 0.27 -0.83 -10.43
C ASP A 65 -0.29 0.43 -11.08
N LEU A 66 -1.50 0.84 -10.71
CA LEU A 66 -2.09 2.08 -11.22
C LEU A 66 -1.45 3.32 -10.59
N PHE A 67 -1.02 3.21 -9.36
CA PHE A 67 -0.54 4.37 -8.58
C PHE A 67 0.96 4.57 -8.68
N PHE A 68 1.69 3.51 -8.74
CA PHE A 68 3.14 3.52 -8.81
C PHE A 68 3.65 2.97 -10.13
#